data_77d20ba929166221865068ea89c95e29
#
_entry.id   77d20ba929166221865068ea89c95e29
#
_cell.length_a   1.000
_cell.length_b   1.000
_cell.length_c   1.000
_cell.angle_alpha   90.00
_cell.angle_beta   90.00
_cell.angle_gamma   90.00
#
_symmetry.space_group_name_H-M   'P 1'
#
loop_
_entity.id
_entity.type
_entity.pdbx_description
1 polymer ?
#
loop_
_entity_poly.entity_id
_entity_poly.type
_entity_poly.pdbx_seq_one_letter_code
_entity_poly.pdbx_strand_id
1 'polypeptide(L)'
;RDFCLSRGLGDVYKRQTRAQFSTLLSALAQAVQYGRGTPAAQRLLDDLDELAVSESSVPLRDQLAYSFARWVRVFQQSSNPEKSFIEYIMQLQSRHVLKGEEVSSLFFRMCTEVSVAHYTKQHAVGGTRASGIFSPIDTFAQLIVYLIKYHADPSGTNDERAKVHYLTKILSIIVLVLAQSHEEMGAHFQQRPFFRLFSSMLHGLRAAESSLQGAYNGALLAIANALYTLQPAFFPGFAFSWVALVSHRLFLPQLLRGPTSSRAAFHRLMIAQLRFLSPLLRQNTLHDTTRLLYSSTLRLVLVLLHDFPEYLAEYHQSLCDVIPSICIQLRNLVLCAYPRPLRMPDPFGAGLRLVTWPDPKFMPTMHYDAQAIVRALSPTPDVLERLDELVHTGQAPTGTGRMLADAFASPNAPDTGRYNEILINAAVLYVAHTTLQSTKNHLLANRSVHDPLVELYHAVLPEIEPEGRYLMLSAAASQLRYPSHHTAYFHALFVVLYTREEAFVREQILRVLLERVIVHRPHPWGLLYTFAQLLRTHSVPLPQAPPEIHAILEHMSKMLAPERAVSASA
;
A
#
# COMPACT_ATOMS: atom_id res chain seq x y z
N ARG A 1 36.93 34.82 51.31
CA ARG A 1 37.90 33.71 51.07
C ARG A 1 37.37 32.37 51.59
N ASP A 2 36.71 32.37 52.76
CA ASP A 2 36.19 31.15 53.40
C ASP A 2 34.99 30.50 52.70
N PHE A 3 34.24 31.26 51.95
CA PHE A 3 33.07 30.77 51.22
C PHE A 3 33.42 29.92 49.97
N CYS A 4 34.58 30.17 49.37
CA CYS A 4 35.05 29.37 48.22
C CYS A 4 35.68 28.04 48.64
N LEU A 5 36.31 28.01 49.82
CA LEU A 5 36.92 26.78 50.38
C LEU A 5 35.84 25.78 50.84
N SER A 6 34.73 26.26 51.41
CA SER A 6 33.62 25.38 51.82
C SER A 6 32.90 24.70 50.66
N ARG A 7 32.77 25.36 49.49
CA ARG A 7 32.22 24.72 48.28
C ARG A 7 33.14 23.62 47.74
N GLY A 8 34.43 23.88 47.63
CA GLY A 8 35.38 22.89 47.13
C GLY A 8 35.50 21.65 48.03
N LEU A 9 35.49 21.83 49.34
CA LEU A 9 35.51 20.73 50.32
C LEU A 9 34.19 19.91 50.24
N GLY A 10 33.03 20.57 50.08
CA GLY A 10 31.75 19.89 49.94
C GLY A 10 31.68 18.97 48.70
N ASP A 11 32.27 19.40 47.59
CA ASP A 11 32.26 18.62 46.34
C ASP A 11 33.26 17.43 46.41
N VAL A 12 34.41 17.60 47.06
CA VAL A 12 35.35 16.50 47.31
C VAL A 12 34.76 15.48 48.28
N TYR A 13 34.05 15.90 49.32
CA TYR A 13 33.35 15.00 50.23
C TYR A 13 32.24 14.23 49.55
N LYS A 14 31.47 14.83 48.67
CA LYS A 14 30.44 14.15 47.88
C LYS A 14 31.03 13.09 46.94
N ARG A 15 32.16 13.36 46.30
CA ARG A 15 32.84 12.39 45.44
C ARG A 15 33.38 11.20 46.23
N GLN A 16 34.03 11.45 47.39
CA GLN A 16 34.53 10.39 48.25
C GLN A 16 33.40 9.51 48.79
N THR A 17 32.28 10.10 49.21
CA THR A 17 31.11 9.36 49.70
C THR A 17 30.51 8.46 48.65
N ARG A 18 30.44 8.88 47.38
CA ARG A 18 29.93 8.06 46.31
C ARG A 18 30.78 6.83 46.00
N ALA A 19 32.13 7.00 46.00
CA ALA A 19 33.04 5.88 45.78
C ALA A 19 32.99 4.87 46.94
N GLN A 20 32.87 5.36 48.18
CA GLN A 20 32.77 4.54 49.39
C GLN A 20 31.47 3.77 49.52
N PHE A 21 30.38 4.29 48.96
CA PHE A 21 29.06 3.66 48.99
C PHE A 21 28.63 3.02 47.65
N SER A 22 29.57 2.76 46.75
CA SER A 22 29.29 2.19 45.41
C SER A 22 28.50 0.87 45.49
N THR A 23 28.84 0.00 46.44
CA THR A 23 28.18 -1.27 46.70
C THR A 23 26.74 -1.08 47.22
N LEU A 24 26.54 -0.11 48.11
CA LEU A 24 25.20 0.22 48.62
C LEU A 24 24.32 0.83 47.53
N LEU A 25 24.88 1.73 46.72
CA LEU A 25 24.18 2.36 45.61
C LEU A 25 23.80 1.36 44.53
N SER A 26 24.67 0.38 44.24
CA SER A 26 24.32 -0.70 43.28
C SER A 26 23.24 -1.63 43.82
N ALA A 27 23.26 -1.95 45.12
CA ALA A 27 22.23 -2.75 45.76
C ALA A 27 20.89 -2.00 45.82
N LEU A 28 20.92 -0.69 46.06
CA LEU A 28 19.74 0.17 46.06
C LEU A 28 19.12 0.28 44.64
N ALA A 29 19.99 0.43 43.64
CA ALA A 29 19.56 0.44 42.24
C ALA A 29 18.90 -0.89 41.81
N GLN A 30 19.49 -2.02 42.22
CA GLN A 30 18.89 -3.33 42.01
C GLN A 30 17.56 -3.49 42.73
N ALA A 31 17.46 -3.06 44.00
CA ALA A 31 16.21 -3.14 44.76
C ALA A 31 15.09 -2.31 44.11
N VAL A 32 15.40 -1.14 43.59
CA VAL A 32 14.46 -0.29 42.84
C VAL A 32 14.06 -0.95 41.50
N GLN A 33 15.02 -1.53 40.79
CA GLN A 33 14.78 -2.22 39.53
C GLN A 33 13.85 -3.44 39.69
N TYR A 34 13.93 -4.14 40.84
CA TYR A 34 13.06 -5.28 41.16
C TYR A 34 11.76 -4.88 41.90
N GLY A 35 11.40 -3.60 41.90
CA GLY A 35 10.12 -3.13 42.51
C GLY A 35 10.09 -3.17 44.04
N ARG A 36 11.24 -3.34 44.70
CA ARG A 36 11.41 -3.38 46.17
C ARG A 36 11.91 -2.05 46.77
N GLY A 37 12.17 -1.06 45.92
CA GLY A 37 12.66 0.26 46.35
C GLY A 37 11.56 1.19 46.81
N THR A 38 11.84 2.03 47.81
CA THR A 38 10.93 3.11 48.21
C THR A 38 11.01 4.29 47.24
N PRO A 39 9.97 5.14 47.10
CA PRO A 39 10.02 6.35 46.30
C PRO A 39 11.16 7.33 46.70
N ALA A 40 11.55 7.31 47.97
CA ALA A 40 12.69 8.09 48.47
C ALA A 40 14.01 7.54 47.96
N ALA A 41 14.19 6.23 47.88
CA ALA A 41 15.37 5.57 47.33
C ALA A 41 15.53 5.88 45.83
N GLN A 42 14.43 5.92 45.09
CA GLN A 42 14.45 6.30 43.69
C GLN A 42 14.88 7.76 43.50
N ARG A 43 14.30 8.69 44.28
CA ARG A 43 14.68 10.11 44.23
C ARG A 43 16.17 10.31 44.55
N LEU A 44 16.69 9.63 45.60
CA LEU A 44 18.10 9.70 45.96
C LEU A 44 19.00 9.22 44.82
N LEU A 45 18.65 8.13 44.15
CA LEU A 45 19.41 7.64 42.98
C LEU A 45 19.35 8.64 41.83
N ASP A 46 18.20 9.20 41.56
CA ASP A 46 18.01 10.20 40.50
C ASP A 46 18.81 11.49 40.79
N ASP A 47 18.80 11.98 42.04
CA ASP A 47 19.57 13.16 42.48
C ASP A 47 21.07 12.92 42.40
N LEU A 48 21.54 11.74 42.81
CA LEU A 48 22.97 11.38 42.75
C LEU A 48 23.45 11.19 41.30
N ASP A 49 22.60 10.67 40.43
CA ASP A 49 22.91 10.52 39.02
C ASP A 49 22.90 11.88 38.30
N GLU A 50 22.01 12.80 38.68
CA GLU A 50 21.98 14.16 38.13
C GLU A 50 23.24 14.95 38.50
N LEU A 51 23.70 14.82 39.74
CA LEU A 51 24.97 15.41 40.19
C LEU A 51 26.19 14.82 39.45
N ALA A 52 26.20 13.53 39.17
CA ALA A 52 27.29 12.89 38.43
C ALA A 52 27.35 13.32 36.95
N VAL A 53 26.21 13.54 36.32
CA VAL A 53 26.13 13.98 34.92
C VAL A 53 26.53 15.46 34.78
N SER A 54 26.28 16.30 35.80
CA SER A 54 26.62 17.73 35.76
C SER A 54 28.12 18.02 35.94
N GLU A 55 28.89 17.10 36.53
CA GLU A 55 30.30 17.34 36.90
C GLU A 55 31.34 16.70 35.98
N SER A 56 30.95 15.85 35.01
CA SER A 56 31.93 15.12 34.22
C SER A 56 31.93 15.52 32.75
N SER A 57 33.06 15.34 32.09
CA SER A 57 33.26 15.41 30.64
C SER A 57 32.53 14.28 29.88
N VAL A 58 31.30 13.95 30.30
CA VAL A 58 30.47 12.93 29.65
C VAL A 58 30.09 13.43 28.28
N PRO A 59 30.26 12.63 27.22
CA PRO A 59 29.84 12.99 25.87
C PRO A 59 28.37 13.43 25.85
N LEU A 60 28.05 14.46 25.08
CA LEU A 60 26.69 14.98 24.94
C LEU A 60 25.67 13.86 24.63
N ARG A 61 26.09 12.87 23.84
CA ARG A 61 25.29 11.69 23.49
C ARG A 61 24.80 10.95 24.74
N ASP A 62 25.69 10.70 25.71
CA ASP A 62 25.33 9.93 26.90
C ASP A 62 24.46 10.75 27.85
N GLN A 63 24.64 12.08 27.89
CA GLN A 63 23.79 12.99 28.65
C GLN A 63 22.36 12.97 28.11
N LEU A 64 22.18 12.99 26.77
CA LEU A 64 20.89 12.92 26.12
C LEU A 64 20.22 11.56 26.32
N ALA A 65 20.98 10.46 26.22
CA ALA A 65 20.47 9.11 26.47
C ALA A 65 19.98 8.96 27.92
N TYR A 66 20.73 9.48 28.89
CA TYR A 66 20.34 9.49 30.29
C TYR A 66 19.07 10.33 30.52
N SER A 67 19.00 11.52 29.95
CA SER A 67 17.81 12.38 30.01
C SER A 67 16.57 11.68 29.51
N PHE A 68 16.66 10.95 28.39
CA PHE A 68 15.55 10.17 27.85
C PHE A 68 15.17 8.98 28.75
N ALA A 69 16.15 8.23 29.26
CA ALA A 69 15.90 7.12 30.19
C ALA A 69 15.19 7.60 31.48
N ARG A 70 15.55 8.79 31.96
CA ARG A 70 14.84 9.45 33.08
C ARG A 70 13.39 9.77 32.73
N TRP A 71 13.16 10.35 31.55
CA TRP A 71 11.82 10.63 31.05
C TRP A 71 10.95 9.36 30.99
N VAL A 72 11.48 8.25 30.47
CA VAL A 72 10.75 6.97 30.40
C VAL A 72 10.29 6.52 31.79
N ARG A 73 11.15 6.65 32.82
CA ARG A 73 10.81 6.30 34.21
C ARG A 73 9.73 7.23 34.79
N VAL A 74 9.90 8.53 34.63
CA VAL A 74 8.94 9.54 35.14
C VAL A 74 7.57 9.37 34.49
N PHE A 75 7.54 9.16 33.17
CA PHE A 75 6.29 8.97 32.42
C PHE A 75 5.52 7.73 32.88
N GLN A 76 6.20 6.63 33.17
CA GLN A 76 5.56 5.40 33.65
C GLN A 76 4.96 5.51 35.05
N GLN A 77 5.56 6.34 35.91
CA GLN A 77 5.13 6.51 37.29
C GLN A 77 4.13 7.67 37.47
N SER A 78 3.96 8.49 36.45
CA SER A 78 3.14 9.70 36.54
C SER A 78 1.64 9.40 36.49
N SER A 79 0.92 9.96 37.45
CA SER A 79 -0.55 9.98 37.42
C SER A 79 -1.12 11.01 36.43
N ASN A 80 -0.33 11.99 36.02
CA ASN A 80 -0.69 13.01 35.02
C ASN A 80 0.43 13.17 34.00
N PRO A 81 0.38 12.40 32.90
CA PRO A 81 1.42 12.40 31.86
C PRO A 81 1.65 13.77 31.19
N GLU A 82 0.61 14.58 31.02
CA GLU A 82 0.73 15.91 30.40
C GLU A 82 1.51 16.90 31.27
N LYS A 83 1.27 16.89 32.58
CA LYS A 83 2.03 17.74 33.50
C LYS A 83 3.52 17.35 33.50
N SER A 84 3.79 16.06 33.61
CA SER A 84 5.19 15.54 33.57
C SER A 84 5.86 15.85 32.24
N PHE A 85 5.12 15.86 31.12
CA PHE A 85 5.63 16.28 29.83
C PHE A 85 6.06 17.76 29.82
N ILE A 86 5.22 18.65 30.33
CA ILE A 86 5.53 20.08 30.39
C ILE A 86 6.81 20.32 31.21
N GLU A 87 6.93 19.68 32.37
CA GLU A 87 8.12 19.76 33.21
C GLU A 87 9.37 19.27 32.49
N TYR A 88 9.27 18.15 31.76
CA TYR A 88 10.38 17.59 30.97
C TYR A 88 10.78 18.49 29.80
N ILE A 89 9.81 19.07 29.09
CA ILE A 89 10.09 20.00 27.99
C ILE A 89 10.77 21.27 28.51
N MET A 90 10.34 21.82 29.63
CA MET A 90 11.02 22.97 30.27
C MET A 90 12.47 22.63 30.58
N GLN A 91 12.74 21.42 31.06
CA GLN A 91 14.11 20.95 31.33
C GLN A 91 14.92 20.81 30.02
N LEU A 92 14.36 20.26 28.94
CA LEU A 92 15.04 20.19 27.65
C LEU A 92 15.31 21.58 27.03
N GLN A 93 14.39 22.53 27.23
CA GLN A 93 14.55 23.91 26.77
C GLN A 93 15.62 24.66 27.56
N SER A 94 15.66 24.49 28.90
CA SER A 94 16.69 25.11 29.74
C SER A 94 18.09 24.62 29.41
N ARG A 95 18.22 23.37 28.97
CA ARG A 95 19.47 22.78 28.50
C ARG A 95 19.77 23.04 27.01
N HIS A 96 18.96 23.84 26.34
CA HIS A 96 19.06 24.18 24.91
C HIS A 96 18.99 22.96 23.95
N VAL A 97 18.50 21.79 24.38
CA VAL A 97 18.42 20.57 23.58
C VAL A 97 17.48 20.74 22.37
N LEU A 98 16.38 21.48 22.52
CA LEU A 98 15.40 21.68 21.47
C LEU A 98 15.63 22.97 20.66
N LYS A 99 16.61 23.82 21.00
CA LYS A 99 16.86 25.11 20.33
C LYS A 99 17.78 25.02 19.12
N GLY A 100 18.67 24.03 19.07
CA GLY A 100 19.62 23.81 17.97
C GLY A 100 19.19 22.65 17.09
N GLU A 101 19.33 22.77 15.76
CA GLU A 101 18.96 21.72 14.83
C GLU A 101 19.82 20.46 15.01
N GLU A 102 21.13 20.62 15.22
CA GLU A 102 22.06 19.52 15.42
C GLU A 102 21.78 18.76 16.72
N VAL A 103 21.62 19.48 17.84
CA VAL A 103 21.38 18.88 19.15
C VAL A 103 20.02 18.19 19.21
N SER A 104 18.98 18.80 18.66
CA SER A 104 17.65 18.21 18.60
C SER A 104 17.63 16.96 17.71
N SER A 105 18.33 16.97 16.59
CA SER A 105 18.47 15.80 15.71
C SER A 105 19.21 14.67 16.43
N LEU A 106 20.30 14.98 17.15
CA LEU A 106 21.02 14.01 17.96
C LEU A 106 20.13 13.44 19.06
N PHE A 107 19.31 14.27 19.71
CA PHE A 107 18.38 13.83 20.75
C PHE A 107 17.35 12.81 20.21
N PHE A 108 16.66 13.09 19.10
CA PHE A 108 15.68 12.17 18.52
C PHE A 108 16.33 10.88 18.00
N ARG A 109 17.53 10.98 17.46
CA ARG A 109 18.34 9.83 17.09
C ARG A 109 18.61 8.94 18.29
N MET A 110 19.11 9.53 19.40
CA MET A 110 19.38 8.81 20.63
C MET A 110 18.13 8.17 21.24
N CYS A 111 16.99 8.89 21.25
CA CYS A 111 15.73 8.32 21.72
C CYS A 111 15.35 7.07 20.93
N THR A 112 15.52 7.10 19.60
CA THR A 112 15.23 5.95 18.72
C THR A 112 16.19 4.81 18.99
N GLU A 113 17.50 5.06 18.98
CA GLU A 113 18.55 4.05 19.19
C GLU A 113 18.42 3.37 20.56
N VAL A 114 18.23 4.14 21.64
CA VAL A 114 18.06 3.63 23.00
C VAL A 114 16.80 2.76 23.12
N SER A 115 15.69 3.19 22.49
CA SER A 115 14.44 2.44 22.50
C SER A 115 14.57 1.10 21.76
N VAL A 116 15.23 1.08 20.62
CA VAL A 116 15.49 -0.14 19.83
C VAL A 116 16.46 -1.06 20.55
N ALA A 117 17.56 -0.51 21.10
CA ALA A 117 18.55 -1.27 21.86
C ALA A 117 17.94 -1.92 23.11
N HIS A 118 17.07 -1.19 23.83
CA HIS A 118 16.33 -1.74 24.96
C HIS A 118 15.47 -2.95 24.55
N TYR A 119 14.70 -2.81 23.46
CA TYR A 119 13.92 -3.92 22.92
C TYR A 119 14.79 -5.12 22.57
N THR A 120 15.87 -4.93 21.84
CA THR A 120 16.76 -6.01 21.39
C THR A 120 17.38 -6.74 22.59
N LYS A 121 17.83 -6.00 23.60
CA LYS A 121 18.39 -6.56 24.82
C LYS A 121 17.37 -7.37 25.62
N GLN A 122 16.18 -6.84 25.83
CA GLN A 122 15.12 -7.54 26.56
C GLN A 122 14.59 -8.75 25.81
N HIS A 123 14.49 -8.65 24.48
CA HIS A 123 14.06 -9.76 23.63
C HIS A 123 15.06 -10.92 23.67
N ALA A 124 16.35 -10.65 23.72
CA ALA A 124 17.39 -11.67 23.83
C ALA A 124 17.34 -12.43 25.17
N VAL A 125 16.94 -11.78 26.27
CA VAL A 125 16.90 -12.38 27.61
C VAL A 125 15.57 -13.05 27.90
N GLY A 126 14.44 -12.40 27.62
CA GLY A 126 13.10 -12.86 28.05
C GLY A 126 12.12 -13.14 26.91
N GLY A 127 12.57 -13.06 25.67
CA GLY A 127 11.71 -13.17 24.49
C GLY A 127 10.65 -12.07 24.40
N THR A 128 9.60 -12.31 23.60
CA THR A 128 8.55 -11.30 23.34
C THR A 128 7.57 -11.08 24.50
N ARG A 129 7.64 -11.90 25.55
CA ARG A 129 6.74 -11.83 26.72
C ARG A 129 7.32 -11.01 27.89
N ALA A 130 8.55 -10.45 27.75
CA ALA A 130 9.12 -9.62 28.78
C ALA A 130 8.23 -8.41 29.08
N SER A 131 7.88 -8.21 30.35
CA SER A 131 7.09 -7.06 30.81
C SER A 131 7.85 -5.77 30.50
N GLY A 132 7.15 -4.77 29.93
CA GLY A 132 7.75 -3.46 29.66
C GLY A 132 8.72 -3.38 28.49
N ILE A 133 8.88 -4.43 27.68
CA ILE A 133 9.80 -4.48 26.52
C ILE A 133 9.60 -3.32 25.54
N PHE A 134 8.37 -2.85 25.35
CA PHE A 134 8.01 -1.74 24.46
C PHE A 134 7.91 -0.39 25.17
N SER A 135 8.13 -0.34 26.48
CA SER A 135 7.88 0.88 27.26
C SER A 135 8.66 2.11 26.78
N PRO A 136 9.98 2.04 26.50
CA PRO A 136 10.70 3.21 25.95
C PRO A 136 10.15 3.64 24.59
N ILE A 137 9.74 2.70 23.75
CA ILE A 137 9.19 2.97 22.42
C ILE A 137 7.85 3.71 22.54
N ASP A 138 6.94 3.22 23.39
CA ASP A 138 5.63 3.83 23.59
C ASP A 138 5.75 5.22 24.21
N THR A 139 6.66 5.38 25.17
CA THR A 139 6.95 6.67 25.81
C THR A 139 7.55 7.67 24.80
N PHE A 140 8.43 7.20 23.92
CA PHE A 140 9.01 8.03 22.86
C PHE A 140 7.94 8.44 21.82
N ALA A 141 7.08 7.52 21.39
CA ALA A 141 5.98 7.85 20.51
C ALA A 141 5.06 8.92 21.11
N GLN A 142 4.77 8.80 22.41
CA GLN A 142 3.94 9.78 23.12
C GLN A 142 4.64 11.14 23.26
N LEU A 143 5.96 11.14 23.49
CA LEU A 143 6.76 12.35 23.51
C LEU A 143 6.66 13.10 22.17
N ILE A 144 6.78 12.39 21.04
CA ILE A 144 6.63 12.98 19.71
C ILE A 144 5.24 13.61 19.53
N VAL A 145 4.19 12.89 19.93
CA VAL A 145 2.80 13.39 19.81
C VAL A 145 2.60 14.65 20.65
N TYR A 146 3.12 14.69 21.88
CA TYR A 146 3.03 15.89 22.74
C TYR A 146 3.84 17.05 22.15
N LEU A 147 5.06 16.79 21.64
CA LEU A 147 5.85 17.82 20.98
C LEU A 147 5.12 18.47 19.82
N ILE A 148 4.41 17.69 19.01
CA ILE A 148 3.62 18.20 17.87
C ILE A 148 2.38 18.93 18.36
N LYS A 149 1.67 18.37 19.37
CA LYS A 149 0.45 18.96 19.96
C LYS A 149 0.73 20.37 20.48
N TYR A 150 1.85 20.55 21.20
CA TYR A 150 2.22 21.79 21.85
C TYR A 150 3.26 22.62 21.09
N HIS A 151 3.60 22.21 19.86
CA HIS A 151 4.50 22.99 19.01
C HIS A 151 3.85 24.32 18.62
N ALA A 152 4.49 25.42 19.00
CA ALA A 152 4.14 26.76 18.57
C ALA A 152 5.30 27.31 17.73
N ASP A 153 4.96 28.06 16.69
CA ASP A 153 5.95 28.81 15.92
C ASP A 153 6.60 29.90 16.81
N PRO A 154 7.84 30.33 16.55
CA PRO A 154 8.48 31.45 17.25
C PRO A 154 7.63 32.74 17.29
N SER A 155 6.71 32.92 16.32
CA SER A 155 5.71 33.98 16.29
C SER A 155 4.54 33.79 17.27
N GLY A 156 4.46 32.65 17.98
CA GLY A 156 3.35 32.32 18.89
C GLY A 156 2.07 31.90 18.17
N THR A 157 2.09 31.81 16.85
CA THR A 157 0.94 31.34 16.05
C THR A 157 0.88 29.81 16.03
N ASN A 158 -0.33 29.28 16.12
CA ASN A 158 -0.57 27.84 16.02
C ASN A 158 -0.55 27.39 14.55
N ASP A 159 0.63 27.47 13.90
CA ASP A 159 0.77 27.13 12.48
C ASP A 159 0.75 25.60 12.29
N GLU A 160 -0.28 25.13 11.60
CA GLU A 160 -0.44 23.72 11.24
C GLU A 160 0.73 23.19 10.38
N ARG A 161 1.26 24.04 9.49
CA ARG A 161 2.39 23.68 8.62
C ARG A 161 3.69 23.50 9.41
N ALA A 162 3.92 24.36 10.42
CA ALA A 162 5.07 24.23 11.30
C ALA A 162 5.05 22.91 12.07
N LYS A 163 3.87 22.50 12.58
CA LYS A 163 3.68 21.20 13.25
C LYS A 163 4.01 20.02 12.35
N VAL A 164 3.49 20.05 11.12
CA VAL A 164 3.75 18.97 10.13
C VAL A 164 5.21 18.96 9.73
N HIS A 165 5.83 20.11 9.52
CA HIS A 165 7.24 20.22 9.19
C HIS A 165 8.13 19.66 10.31
N TYR A 166 7.82 19.98 11.56
CA TYR A 166 8.53 19.47 12.72
C TYR A 166 8.42 17.95 12.83
N LEU A 167 7.20 17.38 12.64
CA LEU A 167 7.01 15.94 12.57
C LEU A 167 7.84 15.31 11.44
N THR A 168 7.86 15.92 10.27
CA THR A 168 8.61 15.42 9.12
C THR A 168 10.09 15.32 9.42
N LYS A 169 10.67 16.29 10.13
CA LYS A 169 12.08 16.24 10.60
C LYS A 169 12.31 15.06 11.54
N ILE A 170 11.43 14.85 12.52
CA ILE A 170 11.56 13.71 13.45
C ILE A 170 11.45 12.38 12.69
N LEU A 171 10.48 12.26 11.79
CA LEU A 171 10.30 11.05 10.97
C LEU A 171 11.53 10.77 10.09
N SER A 172 12.17 11.79 9.52
CA SER A 172 13.39 11.62 8.73
C SER A 172 14.53 11.01 9.56
N ILE A 173 14.64 11.40 10.84
CA ILE A 173 15.64 10.83 11.76
C ILE A 173 15.31 9.37 12.09
N ILE A 174 14.04 9.05 12.36
CA ILE A 174 13.60 7.67 12.63
C ILE A 174 13.85 6.78 11.40
N VAL A 175 13.55 7.27 10.20
CA VAL A 175 13.84 6.58 8.93
C VAL A 175 15.33 6.31 8.77
N LEU A 176 16.17 7.29 9.08
CA LEU A 176 17.63 7.14 9.02
C LEU A 176 18.14 6.06 10.00
N VAL A 177 17.64 6.06 11.25
CA VAL A 177 18.04 5.05 12.24
C VAL A 177 17.57 3.65 11.84
N LEU A 178 16.34 3.54 11.27
CA LEU A 178 15.85 2.27 10.74
C LEU A 178 16.75 1.79 9.59
N ALA A 179 17.07 2.67 8.65
CA ALA A 179 17.91 2.34 7.50
C ALA A 179 19.30 1.84 7.93
N GLN A 180 19.95 2.56 8.86
CA GLN A 180 21.23 2.14 9.44
C GLN A 180 21.11 0.79 10.14
N SER A 181 20.10 0.61 11.00
CA SER A 181 19.87 -0.66 11.70
C SER A 181 19.61 -1.82 10.74
N HIS A 182 18.89 -1.57 9.63
CA HIS A 182 18.64 -2.58 8.60
C HIS A 182 19.94 -2.98 7.87
N GLU A 183 20.78 -2.02 7.55
CA GLU A 183 22.06 -2.26 6.88
C GLU A 183 23.06 -2.99 7.81
N GLU A 184 23.22 -2.51 9.05
CA GLU A 184 24.16 -3.06 10.04
C GLU A 184 23.77 -4.48 10.47
N MET A 185 22.47 -4.75 10.70
CA MET A 185 22.01 -6.03 11.23
C MET A 185 21.70 -7.07 10.15
N GLY A 186 21.49 -6.66 8.92
CA GLY A 186 21.20 -7.55 7.78
C GLY A 186 20.09 -8.56 8.10
N ALA A 187 20.40 -9.86 8.05
CA ALA A 187 19.46 -10.95 8.33
C ALA A 187 18.93 -10.96 9.80
N HIS A 188 19.62 -10.31 10.73
CA HIS A 188 19.22 -10.22 12.14
C HIS A 188 18.40 -8.97 12.47
N PHE A 189 18.04 -8.19 11.46
CA PHE A 189 17.25 -6.97 11.64
C PHE A 189 15.91 -7.25 12.31
N GLN A 190 15.62 -6.51 13.37
CA GLN A 190 14.40 -6.62 14.16
C GLN A 190 13.38 -5.54 13.75
N GLN A 191 12.36 -5.92 13.00
CA GLN A 191 11.34 -4.98 12.51
C GLN A 191 10.31 -4.55 13.57
N ARG A 192 10.08 -5.37 14.62
CA ARG A 192 9.02 -5.15 15.63
C ARG A 192 9.13 -3.84 16.41
N PRO A 193 10.31 -3.36 16.87
CA PRO A 193 10.41 -2.09 17.59
C PRO A 193 9.97 -0.92 16.72
N PHE A 194 10.34 -0.89 15.44
CA PHE A 194 9.93 0.17 14.52
C PHE A 194 8.44 0.11 14.19
N PHE A 195 7.89 -1.09 13.98
CA PHE A 195 6.45 -1.28 13.86
C PHE A 195 5.71 -0.69 15.07
N ARG A 196 6.17 -1.02 16.28
CA ARG A 196 5.54 -0.53 17.52
C ARG A 196 5.62 0.99 17.61
N LEU A 197 6.75 1.59 17.25
CA LEU A 197 6.93 3.05 17.26
C LEU A 197 5.90 3.74 16.36
N PHE A 198 5.83 3.36 15.09
CA PHE A 198 4.85 3.94 14.15
C PHE A 198 3.40 3.67 14.58
N SER A 199 3.09 2.46 15.03
CA SER A 199 1.73 2.11 15.51
C SER A 199 1.35 2.92 16.74
N SER A 200 2.24 3.11 17.72
CA SER A 200 2.00 3.93 18.92
C SER A 200 1.85 5.40 18.56
N MET A 201 2.62 5.92 17.59
CA MET A 201 2.44 7.28 17.06
C MET A 201 1.06 7.44 16.42
N LEU A 202 0.59 6.50 15.61
CA LEU A 202 -0.75 6.54 15.01
C LEU A 202 -1.86 6.56 16.07
N HIS A 203 -1.72 5.77 17.15
CA HIS A 203 -2.66 5.80 18.27
C HIS A 203 -2.63 7.15 19.00
N GLY A 204 -1.46 7.67 19.30
CA GLY A 204 -1.29 8.97 19.95
C GLY A 204 -1.84 10.13 19.11
N LEU A 205 -1.53 10.17 17.81
CA LEU A 205 -2.06 11.17 16.88
C LEU A 205 -3.59 11.10 16.79
N ARG A 206 -4.16 9.90 16.75
CA ARG A 206 -5.62 9.73 16.77
C ARG A 206 -6.25 10.26 18.07
N ALA A 207 -5.64 9.99 19.20
CA ALA A 207 -6.10 10.53 20.49
C ALA A 207 -5.98 12.06 20.56
N ALA A 208 -5.01 12.66 19.86
CA ALA A 208 -4.80 14.10 19.81
C ALA A 208 -5.50 14.80 18.63
N GLU A 209 -6.31 14.11 17.82
CA GLU A 209 -6.92 14.63 16.59
C GLU A 209 -7.66 15.95 16.80
N SER A 210 -8.51 16.04 17.84
CA SER A 210 -9.25 17.25 18.16
C SER A 210 -8.36 18.47 18.47
N SER A 211 -7.16 18.22 19.02
CA SER A 211 -6.19 19.26 19.36
C SER A 211 -5.27 19.64 18.17
N LEU A 212 -5.09 18.73 17.22
CA LEU A 212 -4.26 18.93 16.05
C LEU A 212 -5.02 19.58 14.88
N GLN A 213 -6.35 19.46 14.87
CA GLN A 213 -7.22 20.03 13.83
C GLN A 213 -6.72 19.73 12.40
N GLY A 214 -6.47 20.75 11.56
CA GLY A 214 -6.01 20.56 10.20
C GLY A 214 -4.60 19.94 10.06
N ALA A 215 -3.76 20.07 11.08
CA ALA A 215 -2.44 19.41 11.10
C ALA A 215 -2.52 17.87 11.15
N TYR A 216 -3.64 17.28 11.59
CA TYR A 216 -3.79 15.83 11.69
C TYR A 216 -3.64 15.12 10.34
N ASN A 217 -4.33 15.61 9.31
CA ASN A 217 -4.21 15.04 7.95
C ASN A 217 -2.79 15.22 7.39
N GLY A 218 -2.17 16.36 7.65
CA GLY A 218 -0.77 16.61 7.30
C GLY A 218 0.19 15.65 7.99
N ALA A 219 -0.06 15.33 9.26
CA ALA A 219 0.74 14.37 10.03
C ALA A 219 0.63 12.94 9.45
N LEU A 220 -0.59 12.51 9.07
CA LEU A 220 -0.78 11.22 8.40
C LEU A 220 -0.08 11.18 7.04
N LEU A 221 -0.12 12.28 6.29
CA LEU A 221 0.59 12.38 5.01
C LEU A 221 2.12 12.33 5.20
N ALA A 222 2.65 12.96 6.25
CA ALA A 222 4.07 12.85 6.60
C ALA A 222 4.48 11.41 6.91
N ILE A 223 3.65 10.67 7.68
CA ILE A 223 3.86 9.23 7.93
C ILE A 223 3.79 8.43 6.62
N ALA A 224 2.84 8.74 5.73
CA ALA A 224 2.75 8.07 4.42
C ALA A 224 4.03 8.27 3.59
N ASN A 225 4.59 9.47 3.59
CA ASN A 225 5.83 9.77 2.90
C ASN A 225 7.04 9.05 3.53
N ALA A 226 7.11 8.98 4.87
CA ALA A 226 8.13 8.20 5.57
C ALA A 226 8.03 6.70 5.22
N LEU A 227 6.83 6.13 5.21
CA LEU A 227 6.61 4.74 4.79
C LEU A 227 6.94 4.53 3.30
N TYR A 228 6.70 5.51 2.44
CA TYR A 228 7.11 5.42 1.03
C TYR A 228 8.64 5.36 0.88
N THR A 229 9.38 6.12 1.69
CA THR A 229 10.85 6.02 1.74
C THR A 229 11.30 4.64 2.23
N LEU A 230 10.57 4.06 3.21
CA LEU A 230 10.85 2.74 3.80
C LEU A 230 10.21 1.57 3.01
N GLN A 231 9.88 1.75 1.74
CA GLN A 231 9.21 0.73 0.94
C GLN A 231 10.00 -0.58 0.86
N PRO A 232 9.30 -1.73 0.75
CA PRO A 232 9.93 -3.05 0.79
C PRO A 232 10.99 -3.31 -0.27
N ALA A 233 10.96 -2.60 -1.40
CA ALA A 233 11.99 -2.70 -2.44
C ALA A 233 13.38 -2.28 -1.94
N PHE A 234 13.45 -1.32 -1.02
CA PHE A 234 14.70 -0.87 -0.42
C PHE A 234 14.99 -1.52 0.94
N PHE A 235 13.93 -1.84 1.69
CA PHE A 235 14.02 -2.41 3.04
C PHE A 235 13.23 -3.72 3.16
N PRO A 236 13.67 -4.81 2.49
CA PRO A 236 12.94 -6.09 2.48
C PRO A 236 12.78 -6.70 3.89
N GLY A 237 13.73 -6.49 4.80
CA GLY A 237 13.63 -6.91 6.21
C GLY A 237 12.50 -6.23 7.00
N PHE A 238 11.97 -5.11 6.49
CA PHE A 238 10.84 -4.39 7.09
C PHE A 238 9.48 -4.69 6.43
N ALA A 239 9.43 -5.49 5.38
CA ALA A 239 8.26 -5.68 4.51
C ALA A 239 6.97 -6.07 5.24
N PHE A 240 7.02 -7.00 6.20
CA PHE A 240 5.83 -7.44 6.95
C PHE A 240 5.27 -6.35 7.86
N SER A 241 6.15 -5.67 8.60
CA SER A 241 5.76 -4.53 9.44
C SER A 241 5.25 -3.37 8.60
N TRP A 242 5.85 -3.15 7.44
CA TRP A 242 5.44 -2.13 6.49
C TRP A 242 4.01 -2.37 5.99
N VAL A 243 3.68 -3.58 5.52
CA VAL A 243 2.30 -3.93 5.10
C VAL A 243 1.31 -3.80 6.25
N ALA A 244 1.70 -4.22 7.46
CA ALA A 244 0.87 -4.08 8.65
C ALA A 244 0.60 -2.60 9.02
N LEU A 245 1.56 -1.70 8.79
CA LEU A 245 1.40 -0.26 8.99
C LEU A 245 0.52 0.37 7.90
N VAL A 246 0.73 0.04 6.64
CA VAL A 246 -0.09 0.53 5.52
C VAL A 246 -1.55 0.10 5.68
N SER A 247 -1.79 -1.13 6.15
CA SER A 247 -3.14 -1.66 6.43
C SER A 247 -3.68 -1.30 7.82
N HIS A 248 -2.95 -0.47 8.60
CA HIS A 248 -3.34 -0.17 9.97
C HIS A 248 -4.70 0.52 10.05
N ARG A 249 -5.55 0.05 10.99
CA ARG A 249 -6.95 0.53 11.16
C ARG A 249 -7.11 2.04 11.41
N LEU A 250 -6.08 2.70 11.95
CA LEU A 250 -6.07 4.14 12.19
C LEU A 250 -5.40 4.95 11.07
N PHE A 251 -4.84 4.29 10.07
CA PHE A 251 -4.10 4.92 8.99
C PHE A 251 -4.82 4.82 7.64
N LEU A 252 -5.06 3.60 7.15
CA LEU A 252 -5.70 3.33 5.87
C LEU A 252 -7.05 4.06 5.70
N PRO A 253 -8.04 3.93 6.62
CA PRO A 253 -9.34 4.57 6.44
C PRO A 253 -9.26 6.09 6.43
N GLN A 254 -8.34 6.67 7.18
CA GLN A 254 -8.17 8.12 7.25
C GLN A 254 -7.58 8.69 5.94
N LEU A 255 -6.59 8.00 5.35
CA LEU A 255 -6.04 8.40 4.06
C LEU A 255 -7.07 8.30 2.93
N LEU A 256 -7.88 7.24 2.90
CA LEU A 256 -8.85 7.01 1.83
C LEU A 256 -10.10 7.91 1.95
N ARG A 257 -10.50 8.30 3.16
CA ARG A 257 -11.58 9.28 3.39
C ARG A 257 -11.10 10.73 3.30
N GLY A 258 -9.79 10.93 3.34
CA GLY A 258 -9.17 12.23 3.28
C GLY A 258 -9.21 12.89 1.88
N PRO A 259 -8.55 14.03 1.73
CA PRO A 259 -8.45 14.75 0.46
C PRO A 259 -7.73 13.92 -0.61
N THR A 260 -7.84 14.33 -1.87
CA THR A 260 -7.22 13.63 -3.03
C THR A 260 -5.71 13.39 -2.85
N SER A 261 -4.99 14.32 -2.22
CA SER A 261 -3.56 14.16 -1.91
C SER A 261 -3.27 12.96 -0.99
N SER A 262 -4.14 12.70 -0.01
CA SER A 262 -4.01 11.56 0.90
C SER A 262 -4.30 10.24 0.19
N ARG A 263 -5.34 10.21 -0.67
CA ARG A 263 -5.63 9.04 -1.52
C ARG A 263 -4.50 8.74 -2.49
N ALA A 264 -3.93 9.77 -3.12
CA ALA A 264 -2.77 9.62 -4.00
C ALA A 264 -1.53 9.10 -3.24
N ALA A 265 -1.31 9.54 -1.99
CA ALA A 265 -0.23 9.02 -1.16
C ALA A 265 -0.44 7.55 -0.82
N PHE A 266 -1.66 7.15 -0.43
CA PHE A 266 -1.99 5.74 -0.20
C PHE A 266 -1.79 4.91 -1.48
N HIS A 267 -2.21 5.43 -2.63
CA HIS A 267 -2.02 4.74 -3.91
C HIS A 267 -0.55 4.48 -4.23
N ARG A 268 0.34 5.46 -3.97
CA ARG A 268 1.79 5.26 -4.11
C ARG A 268 2.31 4.12 -3.24
N LEU A 269 1.81 3.99 -2.00
CA LEU A 269 2.17 2.88 -1.11
C LEU A 269 1.69 1.53 -1.67
N MET A 270 0.46 1.46 -2.19
CA MET A 270 -0.07 0.24 -2.82
C MET A 270 0.74 -0.17 -4.04
N ILE A 271 1.09 0.77 -4.91
CA ILE A 271 1.94 0.50 -6.08
C ILE A 271 3.33 0.03 -5.66
N ALA A 272 3.93 0.62 -4.62
CA ALA A 272 5.22 0.18 -4.09
C ALA A 272 5.17 -1.28 -3.60
N GLN A 273 4.11 -1.67 -2.88
CA GLN A 273 3.90 -3.06 -2.45
C GLN A 273 3.77 -4.03 -3.63
N LEU A 274 2.95 -3.68 -4.60
CA LEU A 274 2.72 -4.54 -5.76
C LEU A 274 3.96 -4.66 -6.65
N ARG A 275 4.72 -3.57 -6.84
CA ARG A 275 5.99 -3.59 -7.56
C ARG A 275 7.04 -4.46 -6.89
N PHE A 276 7.09 -4.46 -5.56
CA PHE A 276 7.98 -5.34 -4.81
C PHE A 276 7.58 -6.82 -4.97
N LEU A 277 6.29 -7.12 -4.94
CA LEU A 277 5.79 -8.48 -5.08
C LEU A 277 5.87 -9.02 -6.52
N SER A 278 5.69 -8.17 -7.53
CA SER A 278 5.57 -8.59 -8.93
C SER A 278 6.70 -9.53 -9.40
N PRO A 279 8.00 -9.21 -9.24
CA PRO A 279 9.07 -10.11 -9.65
C PRO A 279 9.11 -11.41 -8.84
N LEU A 280 8.75 -11.36 -7.54
CA LEU A 280 8.72 -12.54 -6.67
C LEU A 280 7.60 -13.53 -7.08
N LEU A 281 6.47 -13.01 -7.57
CA LEU A 281 5.32 -13.81 -8.01
C LEU A 281 5.52 -14.44 -9.41
N ARG A 282 6.47 -13.93 -10.20
CA ARG A 282 6.83 -14.50 -11.52
C ARG A 282 7.79 -15.69 -11.41
N GLN A 283 8.36 -15.93 -10.23
CA GLN A 283 9.27 -17.06 -10.02
C GLN A 283 8.50 -18.39 -10.02
N ASN A 284 9.11 -19.42 -10.60
CA ASN A 284 8.51 -20.76 -10.69
C ASN A 284 8.28 -21.41 -9.31
N THR A 285 9.06 -21.02 -8.30
CA THR A 285 8.94 -21.53 -6.93
C THR A 285 8.68 -20.36 -5.97
N LEU A 286 7.55 -20.40 -5.27
CA LEU A 286 7.21 -19.40 -4.26
C LEU A 286 7.74 -19.84 -2.89
N HIS A 287 8.63 -19.05 -2.31
CA HIS A 287 9.07 -19.23 -0.93
C HIS A 287 7.91 -18.95 0.06
N ASP A 288 7.93 -19.56 1.23
CA ASP A 288 6.89 -19.39 2.24
C ASP A 288 6.73 -17.94 2.70
N THR A 289 7.82 -17.20 2.78
CA THR A 289 7.81 -15.76 3.06
C THR A 289 7.05 -14.96 2.00
N THR A 290 7.28 -15.29 0.72
CA THR A 290 6.55 -14.66 -0.41
C THR A 290 5.07 -15.02 -0.38
N ARG A 291 4.72 -16.28 -0.09
CA ARG A 291 3.31 -16.73 0.07
C ARG A 291 2.61 -15.98 1.19
N LEU A 292 3.29 -15.80 2.34
CA LEU A 292 2.74 -15.09 3.48
C LEU A 292 2.53 -13.60 3.17
N LEU A 293 3.48 -12.95 2.49
CA LEU A 293 3.38 -11.56 2.08
C LEU A 293 2.29 -11.35 1.02
N TYR A 294 2.18 -12.28 0.06
CA TYR A 294 1.10 -12.29 -0.93
C TYR A 294 -0.27 -12.45 -0.25
N SER A 295 -0.41 -13.39 0.70
CA SER A 295 -1.65 -13.57 1.46
C SER A 295 -2.03 -12.33 2.26
N SER A 296 -1.04 -11.62 2.82
CA SER A 296 -1.26 -10.35 3.52
C SER A 296 -1.74 -9.26 2.57
N THR A 297 -1.18 -9.19 1.37
CA THR A 297 -1.60 -8.25 0.32
C THR A 297 -3.01 -8.59 -0.20
N LEU A 298 -3.34 -9.87 -0.39
CA LEU A 298 -4.70 -10.30 -0.74
C LEU A 298 -5.72 -9.86 0.32
N ARG A 299 -5.41 -10.03 1.60
CA ARG A 299 -6.28 -9.58 2.70
C ARG A 299 -6.47 -8.06 2.67
N LEU A 300 -5.40 -7.30 2.41
CA LEU A 300 -5.49 -5.85 2.28
C LEU A 300 -6.42 -5.46 1.12
N VAL A 301 -6.28 -6.09 -0.06
CA VAL A 301 -7.15 -5.82 -1.21
C VAL A 301 -8.60 -6.24 -0.93
N LEU A 302 -8.83 -7.32 -0.19
CA LEU A 302 -10.19 -7.72 0.25
C LEU A 302 -10.81 -6.68 1.19
N VAL A 303 -10.05 -6.12 2.13
CA VAL A 303 -10.51 -5.00 2.98
C VAL A 303 -10.84 -3.78 2.12
N LEU A 304 -10.01 -3.46 1.15
CA LEU A 304 -10.27 -2.35 0.21
C LEU A 304 -11.53 -2.60 -0.62
N LEU A 305 -11.74 -3.82 -1.09
CA LEU A 305 -12.93 -4.18 -1.86
C LEU A 305 -14.21 -4.05 -1.03
N HIS A 306 -14.15 -4.44 0.25
CA HIS A 306 -15.30 -4.36 1.15
C HIS A 306 -15.57 -2.93 1.63
N ASP A 307 -14.53 -2.22 2.11
CA ASP A 307 -14.68 -0.93 2.81
C ASP A 307 -14.53 0.29 1.88
N PHE A 308 -13.76 0.16 0.78
CA PHE A 308 -13.40 1.26 -0.12
C PHE A 308 -13.41 0.81 -1.59
N PRO A 309 -14.50 0.21 -2.10
CA PRO A 309 -14.55 -0.30 -3.49
C PRO A 309 -14.35 0.81 -4.52
N GLU A 310 -14.74 2.06 -4.21
CA GLU A 310 -14.54 3.22 -5.06
C GLU A 310 -13.06 3.46 -5.38
N TYR A 311 -12.16 3.25 -4.39
CA TYR A 311 -10.72 3.36 -4.59
C TYR A 311 -10.22 2.33 -5.62
N LEU A 312 -10.60 1.06 -5.48
CA LEU A 312 -10.21 0.03 -6.44
C LEU A 312 -10.82 0.27 -7.82
N ALA A 313 -12.06 0.78 -7.86
CA ALA A 313 -12.72 1.11 -9.10
C ALA A 313 -12.05 2.28 -9.84
N GLU A 314 -11.58 3.29 -9.12
CA GLU A 314 -10.88 4.46 -9.65
C GLU A 314 -9.46 4.10 -10.14
N TYR A 315 -8.68 3.38 -9.33
CA TYR A 315 -7.27 3.09 -9.59
C TYR A 315 -7.00 1.72 -10.23
N HIS A 316 -8.03 1.03 -10.73
CA HIS A 316 -7.91 -0.34 -11.26
C HIS A 316 -6.84 -0.51 -12.33
N GLN A 317 -6.71 0.45 -13.26
CA GLN A 317 -5.74 0.39 -14.37
C GLN A 317 -4.32 0.31 -13.84
N SER A 318 -3.89 1.31 -13.06
CA SER A 318 -2.52 1.37 -12.51
C SER A 318 -2.20 0.21 -11.56
N LEU A 319 -3.21 -0.33 -10.85
CA LEU A 319 -3.03 -1.52 -10.02
C LEU A 319 -2.84 -2.77 -10.89
N CYS A 320 -3.65 -2.95 -11.94
CA CYS A 320 -3.55 -4.10 -12.84
C CYS A 320 -2.29 -4.07 -13.71
N ASP A 321 -1.75 -2.89 -14.03
CA ASP A 321 -0.50 -2.77 -14.79
C ASP A 321 0.72 -3.29 -14.01
N VAL A 322 0.65 -3.29 -12.68
CA VAL A 322 1.73 -3.78 -11.81
C VAL A 322 1.52 -5.23 -11.37
N ILE A 323 0.27 -5.69 -11.29
CA ILE A 323 -0.07 -7.07 -10.92
C ILE A 323 0.23 -7.99 -12.11
N PRO A 324 1.08 -9.02 -11.98
CA PRO A 324 1.35 -9.96 -13.06
C PRO A 324 0.06 -10.58 -13.61
N SER A 325 0.01 -10.82 -14.93
CA SER A 325 -1.15 -11.42 -15.61
C SER A 325 -1.52 -12.79 -15.06
N ILE A 326 -0.54 -13.56 -14.60
CA ILE A 326 -0.72 -14.87 -13.96
C ILE A 326 -1.40 -14.80 -12.58
N CYS A 327 -1.41 -13.64 -11.91
CA CYS A 327 -2.02 -13.45 -10.60
C CYS A 327 -3.53 -13.15 -10.73
N ILE A 328 -4.27 -14.05 -11.36
CA ILE A 328 -5.68 -13.88 -11.74
C ILE A 328 -6.56 -13.56 -10.53
N GLN A 329 -6.36 -14.24 -9.39
CA GLN A 329 -7.12 -13.98 -8.17
C GLN A 329 -7.00 -12.53 -7.69
N LEU A 330 -5.79 -11.99 -7.65
CA LEU A 330 -5.55 -10.62 -7.21
C LEU A 330 -6.11 -9.60 -8.21
N ARG A 331 -5.97 -9.86 -9.50
CA ARG A 331 -6.57 -9.03 -10.56
C ARG A 331 -8.09 -9.02 -10.46
N ASN A 332 -8.73 -10.17 -10.27
CA ASN A 332 -10.19 -10.26 -10.13
C ASN A 332 -10.70 -9.46 -8.93
N LEU A 333 -9.99 -9.47 -7.78
CA LEU A 333 -10.37 -8.66 -6.62
C LEU A 333 -10.38 -7.15 -6.94
N VAL A 334 -9.44 -6.68 -7.75
CA VAL A 334 -9.42 -5.28 -8.20
C VAL A 334 -10.54 -5.02 -9.22
N LEU A 335 -10.72 -5.92 -10.18
CA LEU A 335 -11.63 -5.74 -11.31
C LEU A 335 -13.11 -5.93 -10.95
N CYS A 336 -13.43 -6.66 -9.89
CA CYS A 336 -14.80 -6.81 -9.42
C CYS A 336 -15.30 -5.61 -8.59
N ALA A 337 -14.44 -4.65 -8.26
CA ALA A 337 -14.82 -3.44 -7.54
C ALA A 337 -15.73 -2.54 -8.40
N TYR A 338 -16.78 -2.02 -7.78
CA TYR A 338 -17.74 -1.10 -8.39
C TYR A 338 -18.23 -0.05 -7.37
N PRO A 339 -18.73 1.11 -7.84
CA PRO A 339 -19.24 2.14 -6.93
C PRO A 339 -20.46 1.65 -6.14
N ARG A 340 -20.50 1.87 -4.83
CA ARG A 340 -21.57 1.40 -3.92
C ARG A 340 -23.02 1.74 -4.33
N PRO A 341 -23.29 2.92 -4.94
CA PRO A 341 -24.66 3.24 -5.36
C PRO A 341 -25.19 2.34 -6.48
N LEU A 342 -24.31 1.61 -7.17
CA LEU A 342 -24.69 0.77 -8.29
C LEU A 342 -25.33 -0.54 -7.80
N ARG A 343 -26.56 -0.81 -8.24
CA ARG A 343 -27.18 -2.12 -8.04
C ARG A 343 -26.77 -3.05 -9.19
N MET A 344 -26.17 -4.16 -8.85
CA MET A 344 -25.73 -5.17 -9.81
C MET A 344 -26.89 -6.11 -10.14
N PRO A 345 -27.28 -6.24 -11.43
CA PRO A 345 -28.24 -7.26 -11.84
C PRO A 345 -27.58 -8.63 -11.78
N ASP A 346 -28.39 -9.69 -11.79
CA ASP A 346 -27.89 -11.05 -11.93
C ASP A 346 -27.25 -11.23 -13.32
N PRO A 347 -25.95 -11.54 -13.44
CA PRO A 347 -25.29 -11.75 -14.73
C PRO A 347 -25.85 -12.93 -15.51
N PHE A 348 -26.57 -13.85 -14.85
CA PHE A 348 -27.20 -15.02 -15.43
C PHE A 348 -28.71 -14.83 -15.71
N GLY A 349 -29.26 -13.64 -15.40
CA GLY A 349 -30.69 -13.36 -15.54
C GLY A 349 -31.20 -13.46 -16.98
N ALA A 350 -32.43 -13.96 -17.12
CA ALA A 350 -33.11 -14.06 -18.41
C ALA A 350 -33.40 -12.69 -19.01
N GLY A 351 -33.21 -12.55 -20.32
CA GLY A 351 -33.53 -11.32 -21.04
C GLY A 351 -32.64 -10.12 -20.74
N LEU A 352 -31.60 -10.27 -19.92
CA LEU A 352 -30.63 -9.22 -19.67
C LEU A 352 -29.84 -8.93 -20.96
N ARG A 353 -30.06 -7.74 -21.55
CA ARG A 353 -29.28 -7.27 -22.68
C ARG A 353 -28.50 -6.03 -22.27
N LEU A 354 -27.19 -6.12 -22.27
CA LEU A 354 -26.29 -5.01 -21.91
C LEU A 354 -26.48 -3.81 -22.86
N VAL A 355 -26.83 -4.08 -24.14
CA VAL A 355 -27.05 -3.06 -25.15
C VAL A 355 -28.34 -2.25 -24.93
N THR A 356 -29.34 -2.83 -24.23
CA THR A 356 -30.62 -2.20 -23.93
C THR A 356 -30.77 -1.79 -22.47
N TRP A 357 -29.67 -1.67 -21.73
CA TRP A 357 -29.69 -1.26 -20.33
C TRP A 357 -30.38 0.09 -20.17
N PRO A 358 -31.35 0.19 -19.25
CA PRO A 358 -32.13 1.40 -19.10
C PRO A 358 -31.27 2.57 -18.61
N ASP A 359 -31.43 3.68 -19.30
CA ASP A 359 -30.99 5.01 -19.01
C ASP A 359 -29.47 5.26 -18.85
N PRO A 360 -28.84 5.90 -19.86
CA PRO A 360 -27.43 6.33 -19.80
C PRO A 360 -27.10 7.22 -18.60
N LYS A 361 -28.10 7.87 -17.99
CA LYS A 361 -27.91 8.74 -16.82
C LYS A 361 -27.54 7.98 -15.54
N PHE A 362 -27.82 6.70 -15.45
CA PHE A 362 -27.52 5.86 -14.28
C PHE A 362 -26.33 4.94 -14.50
N MET A 363 -25.70 4.94 -15.68
CA MET A 363 -24.48 4.19 -15.91
C MET A 363 -23.28 4.94 -15.35
N PRO A 364 -22.50 4.33 -14.43
CA PRO A 364 -21.30 4.94 -13.92
C PRO A 364 -20.30 5.13 -15.07
N THR A 365 -19.76 6.33 -15.19
CA THR A 365 -18.64 6.60 -16.07
C THR A 365 -17.41 5.88 -15.55
N MET A 366 -16.74 5.13 -16.41
CA MET A 366 -15.44 4.57 -16.08
C MET A 366 -14.40 5.70 -16.03
N HIS A 367 -13.66 5.78 -14.94
CA HIS A 367 -12.54 6.69 -14.85
C HIS A 367 -11.32 6.06 -15.53
N TYR A 368 -10.80 6.76 -16.54
CA TYR A 368 -9.53 6.45 -17.18
C TYR A 368 -8.52 7.54 -16.90
N ASP A 369 -7.31 7.15 -16.59
CA ASP A 369 -6.17 8.05 -16.64
C ASP A 369 -5.65 8.11 -18.09
N ALA A 370 -6.28 8.96 -18.91
CA ALA A 370 -5.88 9.17 -20.30
C ALA A 370 -4.41 9.59 -20.41
N GLN A 371 -3.90 10.35 -19.44
CA GLN A 371 -2.50 10.73 -19.40
C GLN A 371 -1.56 9.55 -19.12
N ALA A 372 -2.00 8.59 -18.32
CA ALA A 372 -1.22 7.37 -18.09
C ALA A 372 -1.14 6.51 -19.36
N ILE A 373 -2.25 6.38 -20.10
CA ILE A 373 -2.28 5.66 -21.38
C ILE A 373 -1.31 6.31 -22.37
N VAL A 374 -1.40 7.62 -22.58
CA VAL A 374 -0.51 8.34 -23.49
C VAL A 374 0.94 8.26 -23.05
N ARG A 375 1.23 8.36 -21.75
CA ARG A 375 2.59 8.19 -21.21
C ARG A 375 3.16 6.79 -21.47
N ALA A 376 2.33 5.76 -21.42
CA ALA A 376 2.77 4.39 -21.72
C ALA A 376 3.09 4.18 -23.20
N LEU A 377 2.40 4.90 -24.10
CA LEU A 377 2.63 4.87 -25.55
C LEU A 377 3.75 5.83 -26.01
N SER A 378 4.06 6.86 -25.23
CA SER A 378 5.07 7.89 -25.60
C SER A 378 6.45 7.36 -25.96
N PRO A 379 6.98 6.24 -25.37
CA PRO A 379 8.27 5.68 -25.79
C PRO A 379 8.26 5.07 -27.20
N THR A 380 7.08 4.81 -27.78
CA THR A 380 6.89 4.20 -29.09
C THR A 380 5.98 5.07 -29.97
N PRO A 381 6.48 6.19 -30.49
CA PRO A 381 5.68 7.14 -31.28
C PRO A 381 5.07 6.50 -32.53
N ASP A 382 5.77 5.59 -33.19
CA ASP A 382 5.31 4.86 -34.38
C ASP A 382 4.05 4.02 -34.07
N VAL A 383 4.00 3.42 -32.86
CA VAL A 383 2.80 2.70 -32.39
C VAL A 383 1.62 3.67 -32.23
N LEU A 384 1.86 4.81 -31.59
CA LEU A 384 0.80 5.81 -31.36
C LEU A 384 0.23 6.33 -32.69
N GLU A 385 1.09 6.66 -33.66
CA GLU A 385 0.70 7.14 -34.99
C GLU A 385 -0.17 6.11 -35.72
N ARG A 386 0.22 4.84 -35.65
CA ARG A 386 -0.56 3.74 -36.25
C ARG A 386 -1.93 3.51 -35.58
N LEU A 387 -1.98 3.64 -34.25
CA LEU A 387 -3.23 3.55 -33.51
C LEU A 387 -4.15 4.75 -33.85
N ASP A 388 -3.60 5.94 -34.02
CA ASP A 388 -4.34 7.14 -34.45
C ASP A 388 -4.91 6.95 -35.86
N GLU A 389 -4.11 6.48 -36.81
CA GLU A 389 -4.54 6.18 -38.17
C GLU A 389 -5.70 5.16 -38.18
N LEU A 390 -5.55 4.08 -37.39
CA LEU A 390 -6.58 3.04 -37.22
C LEU A 390 -7.89 3.62 -36.67
N VAL A 391 -7.83 4.46 -35.63
CA VAL A 391 -9.02 5.07 -35.05
C VAL A 391 -9.71 6.02 -36.01
N HIS A 392 -8.95 6.79 -36.80
CA HIS A 392 -9.50 7.76 -37.76
C HIS A 392 -10.09 7.11 -39.00
N THR A 393 -9.44 6.07 -39.52
CA THR A 393 -9.86 5.40 -40.76
C THR A 393 -10.85 4.27 -40.51
N GLY A 394 -10.84 3.67 -39.31
CA GLY A 394 -11.61 2.45 -39.01
C GLY A 394 -11.08 1.18 -39.70
N GLN A 395 -9.90 1.24 -40.33
CA GLN A 395 -9.25 0.12 -41.00
C GLN A 395 -7.77 0.06 -40.68
N ALA A 396 -7.24 -1.14 -40.45
CA ALA A 396 -5.83 -1.33 -40.22
C ALA A 396 -5.06 -1.25 -41.57
N PRO A 397 -4.12 -0.29 -41.73
CA PRO A 397 -3.23 -0.26 -42.87
C PRO A 397 -2.44 -1.56 -43.01
N THR A 398 -2.06 -1.91 -44.27
CA THR A 398 -1.28 -3.11 -44.55
C THR A 398 0.04 -3.10 -43.74
N GLY A 399 0.33 -4.21 -43.04
CA GLY A 399 1.53 -4.36 -42.23
C GLY A 399 1.41 -3.84 -40.78
N THR A 400 0.30 -3.18 -40.41
CA THR A 400 0.07 -2.69 -39.04
C THR A 400 0.13 -3.84 -38.02
N GLY A 401 -0.48 -5.00 -38.32
CA GLY A 401 -0.47 -6.15 -37.41
C GLY A 401 0.93 -6.60 -37.04
N ARG A 402 1.81 -6.78 -38.04
CA ARG A 402 3.17 -7.20 -37.82
C ARG A 402 3.99 -6.15 -37.08
N MET A 403 3.87 -4.89 -37.47
CA MET A 403 4.56 -3.78 -36.80
C MET A 403 4.19 -3.68 -35.31
N LEU A 404 2.89 -3.82 -34.99
CA LEU A 404 2.43 -3.83 -33.60
C LEU A 404 2.88 -5.08 -32.86
N ALA A 405 2.85 -6.26 -33.49
CA ALA A 405 3.33 -7.50 -32.89
C ALA A 405 4.83 -7.40 -32.52
N ASP A 406 5.65 -6.85 -33.43
CA ASP A 406 7.08 -6.62 -33.18
C ASP A 406 7.31 -5.56 -32.08
N ALA A 407 6.51 -4.49 -32.05
CA ALA A 407 6.61 -3.46 -31.02
C ALA A 407 6.18 -3.96 -29.63
N PHE A 408 5.22 -4.87 -29.58
CA PHE A 408 4.77 -5.48 -28.32
C PHE A 408 5.76 -6.49 -27.77
N ALA A 409 6.62 -7.07 -28.62
CA ALA A 409 7.69 -7.95 -28.19
C ALA A 409 8.77 -7.16 -27.45
N SER A 410 9.24 -7.72 -26.34
CA SER A 410 10.30 -7.12 -25.50
C SER A 410 11.47 -8.10 -25.36
N PRO A 411 12.32 -8.28 -26.40
CA PRO A 411 13.34 -9.31 -26.41
C PRO A 411 14.46 -9.13 -25.37
N ASN A 412 14.59 -7.93 -24.79
CA ASN A 412 15.70 -7.54 -23.91
C ASN A 412 15.31 -7.40 -22.42
N ALA A 413 14.14 -7.84 -22.00
CA ALA A 413 13.68 -7.73 -20.62
C ALA A 413 13.52 -9.11 -19.97
N PRO A 414 14.61 -9.72 -19.44
CA PRO A 414 14.56 -11.05 -18.82
C PRO A 414 13.61 -11.15 -17.62
N ASP A 415 13.35 -10.02 -16.95
CA ASP A 415 12.52 -9.99 -15.75
C ASP A 415 11.02 -9.69 -16.02
N THR A 416 10.66 -9.25 -17.23
CA THR A 416 9.28 -8.79 -17.55
C THR A 416 8.52 -9.70 -18.50
N GLY A 417 9.13 -10.78 -18.99
CA GLY A 417 8.52 -11.65 -20.01
C GLY A 417 8.86 -11.22 -21.46
N ARG A 418 8.42 -12.03 -22.44
CA ARG A 418 8.67 -11.78 -23.86
C ARG A 418 7.94 -10.57 -24.44
N TYR A 419 6.90 -10.09 -23.76
CA TYR A 419 6.01 -9.05 -24.21
C TYR A 419 5.90 -7.91 -23.20
N ASN A 420 5.73 -6.69 -23.69
CA ASN A 420 5.45 -5.51 -22.88
C ASN A 420 3.95 -5.43 -22.58
N GLU A 421 3.50 -6.03 -21.45
CA GLU A 421 2.10 -6.03 -21.03
C GLU A 421 1.52 -4.62 -20.88
N ILE A 422 2.31 -3.65 -20.42
CA ILE A 422 1.87 -2.26 -20.23
C ILE A 422 1.56 -1.60 -21.57
N LEU A 423 2.41 -1.83 -22.58
CA LEU A 423 2.21 -1.29 -23.91
C LEU A 423 0.97 -1.91 -24.58
N ILE A 424 0.79 -3.24 -24.46
CA ILE A 424 -0.41 -3.94 -24.96
C ILE A 424 -1.67 -3.38 -24.32
N ASN A 425 -1.70 -3.26 -22.99
CA ASN A 425 -2.85 -2.71 -22.26
C ASN A 425 -3.14 -1.26 -22.69
N ALA A 426 -2.09 -0.43 -22.83
CA ALA A 426 -2.23 0.96 -23.26
C ALA A 426 -2.76 1.08 -24.69
N ALA A 427 -2.29 0.25 -25.63
CA ALA A 427 -2.77 0.25 -27.02
C ALA A 427 -4.25 -0.14 -27.10
N VAL A 428 -4.66 -1.20 -26.42
CA VAL A 428 -6.07 -1.65 -26.36
C VAL A 428 -6.97 -0.57 -25.75
N LEU A 429 -6.54 0.03 -24.63
CA LEU A 429 -7.30 1.08 -23.95
C LEU A 429 -7.36 2.37 -24.76
N TYR A 430 -6.27 2.74 -25.44
CA TYR A 430 -6.22 3.93 -26.29
C TYR A 430 -7.27 3.87 -27.39
N VAL A 431 -7.26 2.78 -28.18
CA VAL A 431 -8.24 2.59 -29.27
C VAL A 431 -9.66 2.54 -28.73
N ALA A 432 -9.91 1.78 -27.66
CA ALA A 432 -11.23 1.68 -27.05
C ALA A 432 -11.74 3.03 -26.54
N HIS A 433 -10.90 3.76 -25.81
CA HIS A 433 -11.28 5.05 -25.21
C HIS A 433 -11.56 6.11 -26.27
N THR A 434 -10.68 6.26 -27.25
CA THR A 434 -10.83 7.24 -28.34
C THR A 434 -12.07 6.93 -29.19
N THR A 435 -12.31 5.65 -29.50
CA THR A 435 -13.51 5.21 -30.22
C THR A 435 -14.79 5.47 -29.41
N LEU A 436 -14.80 5.23 -28.11
CA LEU A 436 -15.96 5.50 -27.25
C LEU A 436 -16.23 6.99 -27.08
N GLN A 437 -15.20 7.83 -27.06
CA GLN A 437 -15.37 9.29 -26.97
C GLN A 437 -15.92 9.90 -28.26
N SER A 438 -15.46 9.44 -29.42
CA SER A 438 -15.94 9.92 -30.73
C SER A 438 -17.38 9.54 -30.99
N THR A 439 -17.90 8.46 -30.38
CA THR A 439 -19.25 7.91 -30.58
C THR A 439 -20.27 8.36 -29.52
N LYS A 440 -20.05 9.45 -28.81
CA LYS A 440 -20.95 9.92 -27.72
C LYS A 440 -22.44 10.04 -28.09
N ASN A 441 -22.79 9.98 -29.37
CA ASN A 441 -24.19 10.14 -29.87
C ASN A 441 -24.78 8.94 -30.62
N HIS A 442 -24.09 7.81 -30.73
CA HIS A 442 -24.62 6.66 -31.47
C HIS A 442 -24.69 5.41 -30.56
N LEU A 443 -25.93 4.94 -30.37
CA LEU A 443 -26.24 3.70 -29.66
C LEU A 443 -25.43 2.51 -30.21
N LEU A 444 -24.84 1.73 -29.32
CA LEU A 444 -24.05 0.53 -29.56
C LEU A 444 -24.77 -0.55 -30.46
N ALA A 445 -26.06 -0.37 -30.74
CA ALA A 445 -26.92 -1.34 -31.45
C ALA A 445 -26.57 -1.53 -32.93
N ASN A 446 -25.90 -0.59 -33.59
CA ASN A 446 -25.63 -0.60 -35.04
C ASN A 446 -24.14 -0.56 -35.39
N ARG A 447 -23.22 -1.01 -34.51
CA ARG A 447 -21.81 -1.04 -34.86
C ARG A 447 -21.53 -2.04 -35.96
N SER A 448 -21.11 -1.47 -37.09
CA SER A 448 -20.75 -2.15 -38.30
C SER A 448 -19.46 -2.97 -38.15
N VAL A 449 -19.22 -3.78 -39.15
CA VAL A 449 -18.08 -4.65 -39.39
C VAL A 449 -16.71 -3.95 -39.21
N HIS A 450 -16.65 -2.63 -39.20
CA HIS A 450 -15.43 -1.80 -39.17
C HIS A 450 -15.28 -1.01 -37.84
N ASP A 451 -15.28 -1.70 -36.71
CA ASP A 451 -14.93 -1.08 -35.42
C ASP A 451 -13.41 -1.08 -35.24
N PRO A 452 -12.76 0.06 -34.94
CA PRO A 452 -11.30 0.15 -34.82
C PRO A 452 -10.68 -0.86 -33.86
N LEU A 453 -11.38 -1.20 -32.75
CA LEU A 453 -10.87 -2.18 -31.79
C LEU A 453 -10.95 -3.61 -32.36
N VAL A 454 -12.00 -3.94 -33.09
CA VAL A 454 -12.14 -5.24 -33.80
C VAL A 454 -11.02 -5.35 -34.83
N GLU A 455 -10.79 -4.31 -35.63
CA GLU A 455 -9.73 -4.27 -36.65
C GLU A 455 -8.33 -4.37 -36.03
N LEU A 456 -8.10 -3.75 -34.88
CA LEU A 456 -6.85 -3.92 -34.13
C LEU A 456 -6.58 -5.40 -33.81
N TYR A 457 -7.59 -6.08 -33.25
CA TYR A 457 -7.45 -7.50 -32.88
C TYR A 457 -7.31 -8.37 -34.14
N HIS A 458 -8.10 -8.14 -35.15
CA HIS A 458 -8.06 -8.89 -36.41
C HIS A 458 -6.69 -8.76 -37.12
N ALA A 459 -6.08 -7.57 -37.08
CA ALA A 459 -4.77 -7.34 -37.68
C ALA A 459 -3.62 -7.98 -36.86
N VAL A 460 -3.68 -7.94 -35.54
CA VAL A 460 -2.53 -8.34 -34.67
C VAL A 460 -2.57 -9.82 -34.29
N LEU A 461 -3.75 -10.41 -34.03
CA LEU A 461 -3.86 -11.79 -33.53
C LEU A 461 -3.20 -12.84 -34.43
N PRO A 462 -3.24 -12.76 -35.77
CA PRO A 462 -2.54 -13.71 -36.64
C PRO A 462 -1.01 -13.58 -36.59
N GLU A 463 -0.51 -12.36 -36.39
CA GLU A 463 0.91 -12.01 -36.48
C GLU A 463 1.68 -12.23 -35.17
N ILE A 464 0.98 -12.35 -34.02
CA ILE A 464 1.58 -12.46 -32.69
C ILE A 464 1.57 -13.91 -32.19
N GLU A 465 2.61 -14.31 -31.45
CA GLU A 465 2.70 -15.64 -30.84
C GLU A 465 1.57 -15.93 -29.82
N PRO A 466 1.32 -17.21 -29.47
CA PRO A 466 0.26 -17.59 -28.53
C PRO A 466 0.28 -16.87 -27.19
N GLU A 467 1.49 -16.57 -26.65
CA GLU A 467 1.66 -15.80 -25.40
C GLU A 467 1.19 -14.35 -25.57
N GLY A 468 1.60 -13.69 -26.66
CA GLY A 468 1.15 -12.32 -26.97
C GLY A 468 -0.35 -12.25 -27.24
N ARG A 469 -0.93 -13.24 -27.94
CA ARG A 469 -2.39 -13.35 -28.11
C ARG A 469 -3.11 -13.46 -26.77
N TYR A 470 -2.61 -14.30 -25.88
CA TYR A 470 -3.14 -14.43 -24.53
C TYR A 470 -3.12 -13.09 -23.79
N LEU A 471 -2.05 -12.31 -23.87
CA LEU A 471 -1.93 -11.01 -23.23
C LEU A 471 -2.89 -9.98 -23.83
N MET A 472 -3.05 -9.92 -25.15
CA MET A 472 -4.02 -9.07 -25.81
C MET A 472 -5.47 -9.39 -25.39
N LEU A 473 -5.85 -10.67 -25.44
CA LEU A 473 -7.16 -11.11 -24.98
C LEU A 473 -7.37 -10.86 -23.48
N SER A 474 -6.31 -11.00 -22.69
CA SER A 474 -6.29 -10.71 -21.25
C SER A 474 -6.48 -9.21 -20.98
N ALA A 475 -5.93 -8.32 -21.82
CA ALA A 475 -6.15 -6.88 -21.75
C ALA A 475 -7.64 -6.54 -21.95
N ALA A 476 -8.28 -7.10 -22.99
CA ALA A 476 -9.72 -6.95 -23.21
C ALA A 476 -10.56 -7.53 -22.06
N ALA A 477 -10.23 -8.74 -21.59
CA ALA A 477 -10.97 -9.37 -20.49
C ALA A 477 -10.88 -8.59 -19.17
N SER A 478 -9.81 -7.82 -18.96
CA SER A 478 -9.66 -6.92 -17.81
C SER A 478 -10.64 -5.74 -17.84
N GLN A 479 -11.29 -5.47 -18.98
CA GLN A 479 -12.28 -4.41 -19.15
C GLN A 479 -13.72 -4.89 -18.93
N LEU A 480 -13.93 -6.20 -18.75
CA LEU A 480 -15.23 -6.81 -18.43
C LEU A 480 -15.52 -6.66 -16.92
N ARG A 481 -15.87 -5.45 -16.49
CA ARG A 481 -16.05 -5.07 -15.09
C ARG A 481 -17.53 -5.05 -14.69
N TYR A 482 -17.97 -3.99 -14.04
CA TYR A 482 -19.38 -3.76 -13.70
C TYR A 482 -20.19 -3.26 -14.92
N PRO A 483 -21.54 -3.34 -14.91
CA PRO A 483 -22.37 -2.87 -16.01
C PRO A 483 -22.07 -1.42 -16.38
N SER A 484 -21.63 -1.20 -17.61
CA SER A 484 -21.29 0.12 -18.16
C SER A 484 -21.22 0.03 -19.68
N HIS A 485 -21.28 1.18 -20.38
CA HIS A 485 -21.07 1.23 -21.84
C HIS A 485 -19.72 0.63 -22.25
N HIS A 486 -18.71 0.82 -21.41
CA HIS A 486 -17.39 0.26 -21.63
C HIS A 486 -17.39 -1.27 -21.55
N THR A 487 -18.00 -1.84 -20.51
CA THR A 487 -18.14 -3.30 -20.39
C THR A 487 -18.98 -3.88 -21.54
N ALA A 488 -20.04 -3.16 -21.99
CA ALA A 488 -20.82 -3.56 -23.14
C ALA A 488 -19.99 -3.56 -24.45
N TYR A 489 -19.11 -2.60 -24.60
CA TYR A 489 -18.22 -2.51 -25.76
C TYR A 489 -17.24 -3.68 -25.83
N PHE A 490 -16.55 -4.00 -24.73
CA PHE A 490 -15.65 -5.16 -24.69
C PHE A 490 -16.39 -6.50 -24.73
N HIS A 491 -17.61 -6.57 -24.19
CA HIS A 491 -18.45 -7.73 -24.40
C HIS A 491 -18.75 -7.97 -25.89
N ALA A 492 -19.16 -6.91 -26.62
CA ALA A 492 -19.41 -6.99 -28.06
C ALA A 492 -18.14 -7.41 -28.84
N LEU A 493 -16.97 -6.89 -28.47
CA LEU A 493 -15.68 -7.33 -29.02
C LEU A 493 -15.53 -8.85 -28.92
N PHE A 494 -15.67 -9.43 -27.69
CA PHE A 494 -15.53 -10.87 -27.52
C PHE A 494 -16.54 -11.69 -28.34
N VAL A 495 -17.77 -11.23 -28.46
CA VAL A 495 -18.80 -11.90 -29.30
C VAL A 495 -18.39 -11.87 -30.77
N VAL A 496 -17.90 -10.72 -31.27
CA VAL A 496 -17.49 -10.58 -32.68
C VAL A 496 -16.23 -11.44 -32.94
N LEU A 497 -15.22 -11.38 -32.10
CA LEU A 497 -14.00 -12.19 -32.25
C LEU A 497 -14.33 -13.68 -32.20
N TYR A 498 -15.16 -14.12 -31.25
CA TYR A 498 -15.58 -15.53 -31.18
C TYR A 498 -16.31 -16.03 -32.42
N THR A 499 -17.04 -15.14 -33.08
CA THR A 499 -17.84 -15.50 -34.28
C THR A 499 -16.99 -15.52 -35.56
N ARG A 500 -16.00 -14.63 -35.67
CA ARG A 500 -15.25 -14.37 -36.90
C ARG A 500 -13.88 -15.03 -36.97
N GLU A 501 -13.22 -15.16 -35.84
CA GLU A 501 -11.84 -15.63 -35.78
C GLU A 501 -11.72 -17.14 -35.93
N GLU A 502 -10.52 -17.60 -36.23
CA GLU A 502 -10.20 -19.00 -36.40
C GLU A 502 -10.33 -19.81 -35.09
N ALA A 503 -10.41 -21.14 -35.22
CA ALA A 503 -10.65 -22.05 -34.10
C ALA A 503 -9.68 -21.88 -32.95
N PHE A 504 -8.38 -21.66 -33.24
CA PHE A 504 -7.36 -21.48 -32.21
C PHE A 504 -7.54 -20.18 -31.40
N VAL A 505 -8.04 -19.10 -32.01
CA VAL A 505 -8.34 -17.85 -31.32
C VAL A 505 -9.56 -18.03 -30.43
N ARG A 506 -10.59 -18.73 -30.93
CA ARG A 506 -11.81 -19.05 -30.15
C ARG A 506 -11.48 -19.88 -28.92
N GLU A 507 -10.57 -20.85 -29.05
CA GLU A 507 -10.08 -21.63 -27.92
C GLU A 507 -9.35 -20.76 -26.90
N GLN A 508 -8.49 -19.85 -27.37
CA GLN A 508 -7.79 -18.92 -26.47
C GLN A 508 -8.74 -17.94 -25.76
N ILE A 509 -9.78 -17.44 -26.44
CA ILE A 509 -10.84 -16.62 -25.81
C ILE A 509 -11.49 -17.38 -24.66
N LEU A 510 -11.91 -18.62 -24.89
CA LEU A 510 -12.51 -19.44 -23.85
C LEU A 510 -11.56 -19.71 -22.70
N ARG A 511 -10.30 -19.99 -22.99
CA ARG A 511 -9.26 -20.20 -22.00
C ARG A 511 -9.07 -18.98 -21.11
N VAL A 512 -8.90 -17.78 -21.69
CA VAL A 512 -8.71 -16.53 -20.94
C VAL A 512 -9.90 -16.22 -20.04
N LEU A 513 -11.12 -16.43 -20.52
CA LEU A 513 -12.32 -16.21 -19.71
C LEU A 513 -12.49 -17.27 -18.62
N LEU A 514 -12.28 -18.54 -18.96
CA LEU A 514 -12.42 -19.66 -18.04
C LEU A 514 -11.39 -19.60 -16.88
N GLU A 515 -10.11 -19.34 -17.18
CA GLU A 515 -9.06 -19.20 -16.16
C GLU A 515 -9.42 -18.15 -15.11
N ARG A 516 -10.14 -17.09 -15.50
CA ARG A 516 -10.60 -16.06 -14.59
C ARG A 516 -11.84 -16.44 -13.77
N VAL A 517 -12.64 -17.39 -14.27
CA VAL A 517 -13.86 -17.87 -13.59
C VAL A 517 -13.54 -19.00 -12.60
N ILE A 518 -12.52 -19.83 -12.85
CA ILE A 518 -12.17 -20.97 -11.97
C ILE A 518 -11.49 -20.55 -10.65
N VAL A 519 -10.97 -19.34 -10.54
CA VAL A 519 -10.41 -18.82 -9.29
C VAL A 519 -11.50 -18.55 -8.25
N HIS A 520 -11.11 -18.38 -6.99
CA HIS A 520 -12.07 -18.12 -5.92
C HIS A 520 -12.85 -16.81 -6.13
N ARG A 521 -14.13 -16.82 -5.74
CA ARG A 521 -14.98 -15.62 -5.73
C ARG A 521 -14.34 -14.51 -4.89
N PRO A 522 -14.59 -13.22 -5.18
CA PRO A 522 -15.55 -12.71 -6.17
C PRO A 522 -15.00 -12.65 -7.59
N HIS A 523 -15.91 -12.63 -8.59
CA HIS A 523 -15.58 -12.48 -10.00
C HIS A 523 -16.16 -11.17 -10.56
N PRO A 524 -15.48 -10.52 -11.53
CA PRO A 524 -16.04 -9.36 -12.22
C PRO A 524 -17.37 -9.70 -12.89
N TRP A 525 -18.35 -8.82 -12.74
CA TRP A 525 -19.70 -9.05 -13.26
C TRP A 525 -19.71 -9.22 -14.78
N GLY A 526 -19.04 -8.33 -15.53
CA GLY A 526 -18.98 -8.38 -16.99
C GLY A 526 -18.29 -9.64 -17.53
N LEU A 527 -17.33 -10.18 -16.78
CA LEU A 527 -16.69 -11.46 -17.10
C LEU A 527 -17.72 -12.60 -17.06
N LEU A 528 -18.48 -12.71 -15.97
CA LEU A 528 -19.52 -13.74 -15.84
C LEU A 528 -20.61 -13.59 -16.89
N TYR A 529 -21.07 -12.35 -17.13
CA TYR A 529 -22.06 -12.06 -18.15
C TYR A 529 -21.57 -12.46 -19.55
N THR A 530 -20.37 -12.06 -19.94
CA THR A 530 -19.80 -12.35 -21.27
C THR A 530 -19.63 -13.85 -21.47
N PHE A 531 -19.08 -14.54 -20.48
CA PHE A 531 -18.89 -15.98 -20.54
C PHE A 531 -20.23 -16.72 -20.63
N ALA A 532 -21.23 -16.34 -19.82
CA ALA A 532 -22.58 -16.90 -19.88
C ALA A 532 -23.24 -16.68 -21.25
N GLN A 533 -23.10 -15.51 -21.86
CA GLN A 533 -23.66 -15.22 -23.18
C GLN A 533 -22.98 -16.06 -24.27
N LEU A 534 -21.67 -16.20 -24.26
CA LEU A 534 -20.97 -17.07 -25.23
C LEU A 534 -21.44 -18.54 -25.13
N LEU A 535 -21.65 -19.04 -23.90
CA LEU A 535 -22.17 -20.40 -23.69
C LEU A 535 -23.63 -20.56 -24.17
N ARG A 536 -24.45 -19.52 -24.08
CA ARG A 536 -25.86 -19.54 -24.55
C ARG A 536 -25.99 -19.49 -26.06
N THR A 537 -25.18 -18.64 -26.70
CA THR A 537 -25.33 -18.32 -28.15
C THR A 537 -24.59 -19.29 -29.05
N HIS A 538 -23.51 -19.89 -28.54
CA HIS A 538 -22.68 -20.80 -29.32
C HIS A 538 -22.63 -22.17 -28.63
N SER A 539 -22.77 -23.24 -29.45
CA SER A 539 -22.45 -24.60 -28.98
C SER A 539 -20.92 -24.68 -28.83
N VAL A 540 -20.44 -24.34 -27.61
CA VAL A 540 -19.01 -24.36 -27.28
C VAL A 540 -18.61 -25.83 -27.25
N PRO A 541 -17.75 -26.32 -28.19
CA PRO A 541 -17.15 -27.61 -28.03
C PRO A 541 -16.23 -27.52 -26.81
N LEU A 542 -16.63 -28.19 -25.71
CA LEU A 542 -15.80 -28.30 -24.54
C LEU A 542 -14.60 -29.19 -24.93
N PRO A 543 -13.36 -28.65 -24.99
CA PRO A 543 -12.19 -29.48 -25.18
C PRO A 543 -12.13 -30.49 -24.03
N GLN A 544 -11.27 -31.51 -24.14
CA GLN A 544 -11.02 -32.49 -23.07
C GLN A 544 -10.51 -31.77 -21.80
N ALA A 545 -11.44 -31.17 -21.09
CA ALA A 545 -11.15 -30.39 -19.89
C ALA A 545 -10.98 -31.34 -18.68
N PRO A 546 -10.12 -31.02 -17.72
CA PRO A 546 -10.04 -31.74 -16.46
C PRO A 546 -11.41 -31.86 -15.77
N PRO A 547 -11.65 -32.91 -14.97
CA PRO A 547 -12.95 -33.16 -14.33
C PRO A 547 -13.49 -31.99 -13.51
N GLU A 548 -12.58 -31.20 -12.90
CA GLU A 548 -12.92 -30.02 -12.11
C GLU A 548 -13.48 -28.88 -12.97
N ILE A 549 -12.91 -28.68 -14.16
CA ILE A 549 -13.41 -27.71 -15.13
C ILE A 549 -14.77 -28.15 -15.67
N HIS A 550 -14.95 -29.43 -15.96
CA HIS A 550 -16.23 -30.01 -16.36
C HIS A 550 -17.31 -29.74 -15.30
N ALA A 551 -17.00 -29.95 -14.02
CA ALA A 551 -17.93 -29.71 -12.92
C ALA A 551 -18.36 -28.22 -12.83
N ILE A 552 -17.43 -27.29 -13.05
CA ILE A 552 -17.73 -25.84 -13.06
C ILE A 552 -18.62 -25.49 -14.25
N LEU A 553 -18.29 -25.98 -15.44
CA LEU A 553 -19.06 -25.74 -16.65
C LEU A 553 -20.45 -26.37 -16.58
N GLU A 554 -20.56 -27.56 -16.01
CA GLU A 554 -21.83 -28.23 -15.75
C GLU A 554 -22.69 -27.47 -14.74
N HIS A 555 -22.07 -26.98 -13.66
CA HIS A 555 -22.75 -26.12 -12.68
C HIS A 555 -23.26 -24.82 -13.34
N MET A 556 -22.42 -24.15 -14.14
CA MET A 556 -22.80 -22.95 -14.88
C MET A 556 -23.89 -23.25 -15.89
N SER A 557 -23.82 -24.36 -16.64
CA SER A 557 -24.84 -24.75 -17.60
C SER A 557 -26.17 -25.09 -16.92
N LYS A 558 -26.15 -25.69 -15.73
CA LYS A 558 -27.37 -25.92 -14.93
C LYS A 558 -27.98 -24.60 -14.43
N MET A 559 -27.19 -23.60 -14.09
CA MET A 559 -27.66 -22.26 -13.74
C MET A 559 -28.26 -21.53 -14.95
N LEU A 560 -27.82 -21.87 -16.17
CA LEU A 560 -28.29 -21.29 -17.42
C LEU A 560 -29.48 -22.06 -18.05
N ALA A 561 -29.73 -23.30 -17.59
CA ALA A 561 -30.71 -24.23 -18.18
C ALA A 561 -32.22 -23.96 -17.93
N PRO A 562 -32.65 -23.21 -16.86
CA PRO A 562 -34.09 -23.08 -16.59
C PRO A 562 -34.92 -22.45 -17.74
N GLU A 563 -34.31 -21.86 -18.72
CA GLU A 563 -35.01 -21.11 -19.76
C GLU A 563 -35.29 -21.88 -21.06
N ARG A 564 -34.55 -22.97 -21.31
CA ARG A 564 -34.83 -23.80 -22.50
C ARG A 564 -36.13 -24.59 -22.41
N ALA A 565 -36.65 -24.78 -21.20
CA ALA A 565 -37.87 -25.53 -20.96
C ALA A 565 -39.16 -24.70 -21.16
N VAL A 566 -39.10 -23.36 -21.07
CA VAL A 566 -40.28 -22.47 -21.17
C VAL A 566 -40.52 -22.01 -22.59
N SER A 567 -39.51 -21.97 -23.45
CA SER A 567 -39.67 -21.55 -24.86
C SER A 567 -40.05 -22.67 -25.83
N ALA A 568 -40.11 -23.93 -25.38
CA ALA A 568 -40.54 -25.07 -26.20
C ALA A 568 -42.01 -25.48 -25.96
N SER A 569 -42.71 -24.76 -25.05
CA SER A 569 -44.12 -25.02 -24.72
C SER A 569 -45.05 -23.78 -24.90
N ALA A 570 -44.62 -22.78 -25.72
CA ALA A 570 -45.49 -21.66 -26.11
C ALA A 570 -45.70 -21.62 -27.60
#